data_320c8d28d7b5cbe5659489bf8d0bdbcb
#
_entry.id   320c8d28d7b5cbe5659489bf8d0bdbcb
#
_cell.length_a   1.000
_cell.length_b   1.000
_cell.length_c   1.000
_cell.angle_alpha   90.00
_cell.angle_beta   90.00
_cell.angle_gamma   90.00
#
_symmetry.space_group_name_H-M   'P 1'
#
loop_
_entity.id
_entity.type
_entity.pdbx_description
1 polymer ?
#
loop_
_entity_poly.entity_id
_entity_poly.type
_entity_poly.pdbx_seq_one_letter_code
_entity_poly.pdbx_strand_id
1 'polypeptide(L)'
;YAYGANAHFNAKTMKKVFSYDEDSYYFYNDDRSMITIAQKNELVTYDAATGKVKKKTAIPDAYDRGLQVGDYTIFGNDKKIAIRKKGKKGKKDVILKDAVIYTSNEKQKLLCYRSVDAGKWYVYSLEKGKVISQGKAGTFACTIFFDDGTYFLNDYNAVYDARSGEKVLDLSDISTGVYGVYTNKKIPYFVVWYQSGESDANGKSSGSNMAYLYNKKHPEEIVASIPNFVAMAEDGSVITFDGDHTLYKTPLYSEKELLKKGNEFVKGMKLTKDQKEKYHLFTE
;
A
#
# COMPACT_ATOMS: atom_id res chain seq x y z
N TYR A 1 -11.47 -8.66 -4.48
CA TYR A 1 -11.34 -9.21 -5.85
C TYR A 1 -10.11 -10.10 -5.89
N ALA A 2 -10.21 -11.24 -6.61
CA ALA A 2 -9.10 -12.16 -6.82
C ALA A 2 -8.52 -11.94 -8.23
N TYR A 3 -7.22 -12.11 -8.35
CA TYR A 3 -6.50 -12.05 -9.61
C TYR A 3 -6.29 -13.48 -10.12
N GLY A 4 -6.72 -13.73 -11.33
CA GLY A 4 -6.27 -14.86 -12.12
C GLY A 4 -5.48 -14.32 -13.29
N ALA A 5 -4.73 -15.15 -14.00
CA ALA A 5 -4.07 -14.73 -15.21
C ALA A 5 -5.07 -14.03 -16.16
N ASN A 6 -4.85 -12.72 -16.40
CA ASN A 6 -5.57 -11.90 -17.38
C ASN A 6 -7.07 -11.72 -17.14
N ALA A 7 -7.54 -11.83 -15.89
CA ALA A 7 -8.94 -11.62 -15.57
C ALA A 7 -9.14 -11.05 -14.16
N HIS A 8 -10.19 -10.27 -14.03
CA HIS A 8 -10.68 -9.73 -12.77
C HIS A 8 -11.91 -10.52 -12.31
N PHE A 9 -11.87 -10.98 -11.06
CA PHE A 9 -12.92 -11.81 -10.48
C PHE A 9 -13.58 -11.12 -9.29
N ASN A 10 -14.86 -11.38 -9.11
CA ASN A 10 -15.55 -11.03 -7.87
C ASN A 10 -15.18 -12.04 -6.79
N ALA A 11 -14.50 -11.61 -5.72
CA ALA A 11 -13.99 -12.49 -4.68
C ALA A 11 -15.08 -13.21 -3.85
N LYS A 12 -16.32 -12.69 -3.82
CA LYS A 12 -17.43 -13.36 -3.13
C LYS A 12 -18.09 -14.46 -3.95
N THR A 13 -18.22 -14.22 -5.25
CA THR A 13 -18.94 -15.14 -6.15
C THR A 13 -18.01 -15.99 -7.00
N MET A 14 -16.72 -15.67 -7.02
CA MET A 14 -15.68 -16.24 -7.90
C MET A 14 -16.03 -16.15 -9.39
N LYS A 15 -17.00 -15.32 -9.76
CA LYS A 15 -17.36 -15.09 -11.16
C LYS A 15 -16.40 -14.08 -11.78
N LYS A 16 -15.99 -14.39 -13.00
CA LYS A 16 -15.20 -13.45 -13.81
C LYS A 16 -16.02 -12.21 -14.13
N VAL A 17 -15.44 -11.04 -13.87
CA VAL A 17 -16.06 -9.75 -14.16
C VAL A 17 -15.67 -9.25 -15.55
N PHE A 18 -14.36 -9.30 -15.88
CA PHE A 18 -13.82 -9.02 -17.21
C PHE A 18 -12.42 -9.65 -17.39
N SER A 19 -11.94 -9.67 -18.62
CA SER A 19 -10.60 -10.10 -18.99
C SER A 19 -9.81 -8.94 -19.61
N TYR A 20 -8.49 -9.02 -19.55
CA TYR A 20 -7.55 -8.07 -20.15
C TYR A 20 -6.35 -8.81 -20.72
N ASP A 21 -5.55 -8.15 -21.57
CA ASP A 21 -4.40 -8.75 -22.23
C ASP A 21 -3.27 -9.03 -21.22
N GLU A 22 -2.46 -10.06 -21.44
CA GLU A 22 -1.43 -10.56 -20.51
C GLU A 22 -0.40 -9.51 -20.11
N ASP A 23 0.01 -8.68 -21.04
CA ASP A 23 1.01 -7.62 -20.82
C ASP A 23 0.40 -6.28 -20.40
N SER A 24 -0.86 -6.28 -19.98
CA SER A 24 -1.55 -5.03 -19.62
C SER A 24 -1.09 -4.49 -18.27
N TYR A 25 -0.70 -3.23 -18.25
CA TYR A 25 -0.52 -2.49 -16.99
C TYR A 25 -1.87 -2.06 -16.43
N TYR A 26 -2.09 -2.27 -15.13
CA TYR A 26 -3.33 -1.87 -14.50
C TYR A 26 -3.08 -1.09 -13.21
N PHE A 27 -4.01 -0.20 -12.89
CA PHE A 27 -3.97 0.64 -11.69
C PHE A 27 -5.38 0.75 -11.11
N TYR A 28 -5.47 0.65 -9.79
CA TYR A 28 -6.70 0.97 -9.08
C TYR A 28 -6.70 2.42 -8.63
N ASN A 29 -7.89 3.01 -8.55
CA ASN A 29 -8.06 4.21 -7.74
C ASN A 29 -7.99 3.87 -6.24
N ASP A 30 -7.89 4.89 -5.38
CA ASP A 30 -7.61 4.73 -3.95
C ASP A 30 -8.69 3.90 -3.20
N ASP A 31 -9.95 3.97 -3.61
CA ASP A 31 -11.04 3.19 -3.00
C ASP A 31 -11.30 1.84 -3.70
N ARG A 32 -10.50 1.53 -4.72
CA ARG A 32 -10.59 0.32 -5.54
C ARG A 32 -11.95 0.09 -6.23
N SER A 33 -12.76 1.13 -6.35
CA SER A 33 -14.04 1.07 -7.08
C SER A 33 -13.86 1.05 -8.59
N MET A 34 -12.71 1.52 -9.07
CA MET A 34 -12.34 1.62 -10.47
C MET A 34 -10.99 0.96 -10.73
N ILE A 35 -10.86 0.33 -11.87
CA ILE A 35 -9.59 -0.16 -12.40
C ILE A 35 -9.34 0.43 -13.78
N THR A 36 -8.18 1.02 -13.98
CA THR A 36 -7.74 1.51 -15.28
C THR A 36 -6.70 0.57 -15.84
N ILE A 37 -6.91 0.09 -17.05
CA ILE A 37 -6.04 -0.86 -17.74
C ILE A 37 -5.52 -0.21 -19.02
N ALA A 38 -4.20 -0.23 -19.21
CA ALA A 38 -3.56 0.15 -20.46
C ALA A 38 -3.54 -1.08 -21.37
N GLN A 39 -4.30 -1.06 -22.45
CA GLN A 39 -4.38 -2.16 -23.42
C GLN A 39 -4.64 -1.62 -24.83
N LYS A 40 -4.00 -2.22 -25.85
CA LYS A 40 -4.26 -1.90 -27.26
C LYS A 40 -4.27 -0.40 -27.59
N ASN A 41 -3.31 0.35 -27.07
CA ASN A 41 -3.20 1.80 -27.25
C ASN A 41 -4.35 2.61 -26.64
N GLU A 42 -5.12 2.04 -25.69
CA GLU A 42 -6.16 2.73 -24.94
C GLU A 42 -5.97 2.54 -23.43
N LEU A 43 -6.26 3.58 -22.65
CA LEU A 43 -6.58 3.46 -21.24
C LEU A 43 -8.06 3.21 -21.11
N VAL A 44 -8.45 2.04 -20.64
CA VAL A 44 -9.84 1.68 -20.39
C VAL A 44 -10.08 1.63 -18.90
N THR A 45 -10.96 2.49 -18.40
CA THR A 45 -11.37 2.49 -16.99
C THR A 45 -12.66 1.71 -16.83
N TYR A 46 -12.64 0.72 -15.98
CA TYR A 46 -13.78 -0.14 -15.65
C TYR A 46 -14.27 0.15 -14.23
N ASP A 47 -15.55 0.00 -14.03
CA ASP A 47 -16.14 -0.20 -12.72
C ASP A 47 -15.70 -1.60 -12.22
N ALA A 48 -15.00 -1.64 -11.10
CA ALA A 48 -14.38 -2.88 -10.62
C ALA A 48 -15.40 -3.94 -10.16
N ALA A 49 -16.59 -3.52 -9.74
CA ALA A 49 -17.63 -4.44 -9.29
C ALA A 49 -18.42 -5.07 -10.44
N THR A 50 -18.66 -4.29 -11.51
CA THR A 50 -19.56 -4.69 -12.59
C THR A 50 -18.85 -5.00 -13.91
N GLY A 51 -17.59 -4.60 -14.06
CA GLY A 51 -16.85 -4.69 -15.33
C GLY A 51 -17.33 -3.73 -16.42
N LYS A 52 -18.24 -2.82 -16.10
CA LYS A 52 -18.72 -1.84 -17.08
C LYS A 52 -17.65 -0.81 -17.40
N VAL A 53 -17.42 -0.58 -18.68
CA VAL A 53 -16.53 0.49 -19.13
C VAL A 53 -17.12 1.86 -18.73
N LYS A 54 -16.34 2.65 -18.00
CA LYS A 54 -16.68 4.01 -17.59
C LYS A 54 -16.03 5.05 -18.48
N LYS A 55 -14.83 4.77 -18.96
CA LYS A 55 -14.05 5.72 -19.77
C LYS A 55 -13.07 4.99 -20.66
N LYS A 56 -12.85 5.57 -21.86
CA LYS A 56 -11.76 5.21 -22.75
C LYS A 56 -10.96 6.45 -23.09
N THR A 57 -9.64 6.32 -23.15
CA THR A 57 -8.74 7.40 -23.51
C THR A 57 -7.62 6.81 -24.37
N ALA A 58 -7.46 7.30 -25.59
CA ALA A 58 -6.37 6.86 -26.46
C ALA A 58 -5.01 7.17 -25.82
N ILE A 59 -4.12 6.20 -25.86
CA ILE A 59 -2.70 6.37 -25.51
C ILE A 59 -2.03 6.91 -26.79
N PRO A 60 -1.34 8.05 -26.73
CA PRO A 60 -0.58 8.54 -27.89
C PRO A 60 0.52 7.57 -28.26
N ASP A 61 0.81 7.40 -29.56
CA ASP A 61 1.77 6.43 -30.12
C ASP A 61 3.18 6.46 -29.50
N ALA A 62 3.55 7.59 -28.88
CA ALA A 62 4.84 7.75 -28.21
C ALA A 62 4.90 7.10 -26.80
N TYR A 63 3.82 6.46 -26.33
CA TYR A 63 3.69 5.88 -25.01
C TYR A 63 3.05 4.50 -25.09
N ASP A 64 3.35 3.63 -24.14
CA ASP A 64 2.87 2.25 -24.08
C ASP A 64 2.00 1.97 -22.82
N ARG A 65 2.01 2.87 -21.89
CA ARG A 65 1.28 2.72 -20.62
C ARG A 65 0.68 4.04 -20.15
N GLY A 66 -0.24 3.97 -19.18
CA GLY A 66 -0.80 5.16 -18.58
C GLY A 66 -1.72 4.84 -17.42
N LEU A 67 -2.03 5.88 -16.66
CA LEU A 67 -2.93 5.79 -15.50
C LEU A 67 -3.73 7.09 -15.35
N GLN A 68 -4.79 7.01 -14.58
CA GLN A 68 -5.64 8.14 -14.23
C GLN A 68 -5.46 8.47 -12.75
N VAL A 69 -5.20 9.74 -12.43
CA VAL A 69 -5.07 10.25 -11.06
C VAL A 69 -5.99 11.48 -10.92
N GLY A 70 -7.21 11.27 -10.49
CA GLY A 70 -8.22 12.31 -10.47
C GLY A 70 -8.42 12.94 -11.86
N ASP A 71 -8.19 14.24 -11.96
CA ASP A 71 -8.31 15.00 -13.24
C ASP A 71 -7.08 14.87 -14.15
N TYR A 72 -6.08 14.11 -13.76
CA TYR A 72 -4.86 13.95 -14.54
C TYR A 72 -4.83 12.60 -15.25
N THR A 73 -4.53 12.63 -16.54
CA THR A 73 -4.17 11.45 -17.33
C THR A 73 -2.66 11.47 -17.50
N ILE A 74 -2.03 10.39 -17.13
CA ILE A 74 -0.57 10.23 -17.16
C ILE A 74 -0.25 9.15 -18.16
N PHE A 75 0.59 9.43 -19.13
CA PHE A 75 1.11 8.47 -20.10
C PHE A 75 2.60 8.27 -19.87
N GLY A 76 3.08 7.07 -20.06
CA GLY A 76 4.49 6.76 -19.86
C GLY A 76 5.02 5.71 -20.82
N ASN A 77 6.33 5.69 -20.92
CA ASN A 77 7.13 4.62 -21.47
C ASN A 77 8.42 4.51 -20.64
N ASP A 78 9.41 3.74 -21.07
CA ASP A 78 10.67 3.54 -20.33
C ASP A 78 11.61 4.76 -20.31
N LYS A 79 11.25 5.86 -20.98
CA LYS A 79 12.12 7.05 -21.14
C LYS A 79 11.47 8.36 -20.71
N LYS A 80 10.14 8.44 -20.69
CA LYS A 80 9.44 9.69 -20.42
C LYS A 80 8.02 9.49 -19.93
N ILE A 81 7.53 10.49 -19.21
CA ILE A 81 6.15 10.58 -18.72
C ILE A 81 5.55 11.87 -19.27
N ALA A 82 4.31 11.82 -19.75
CA ALA A 82 3.50 12.98 -20.10
C ALA A 82 2.31 13.09 -19.13
N ILE A 83 2.12 14.25 -18.58
CA ILE A 83 1.03 14.55 -17.63
C ILE A 83 0.08 15.55 -18.27
N ARG A 84 -1.17 15.14 -18.46
CA ARG A 84 -2.26 15.92 -19.06
C ARG A 84 -3.35 16.20 -18.03
N LYS A 85 -3.69 17.45 -17.80
CA LYS A 85 -4.82 17.84 -16.95
C LYS A 85 -6.11 17.97 -17.76
N LYS A 86 -7.20 17.35 -17.31
CA LYS A 86 -8.54 17.46 -17.91
C LYS A 86 -9.03 18.91 -17.94
N GLY A 87 -9.72 19.30 -18.98
CA GLY A 87 -10.37 20.60 -19.09
C GLY A 87 -9.45 21.78 -19.50
N LYS A 88 -8.14 21.57 -19.62
CA LYS A 88 -7.22 22.59 -20.12
C LYS A 88 -6.98 22.44 -21.62
N LYS A 89 -8.00 22.81 -22.44
CA LYS A 89 -7.83 22.84 -23.90
C LYS A 89 -6.67 23.78 -24.27
N GLY A 90 -5.77 23.32 -25.12
CA GLY A 90 -4.64 24.11 -25.65
C GLY A 90 -3.40 24.24 -24.73
N LYS A 91 -3.40 23.70 -23.52
CA LYS A 91 -2.17 23.60 -22.73
C LYS A 91 -1.38 22.36 -23.10
N LYS A 92 -0.05 22.55 -23.29
CA LYS A 92 0.88 21.45 -23.52
C LYS A 92 0.93 20.52 -22.31
N ASP A 93 1.09 19.23 -22.57
CA ASP A 93 1.38 18.24 -21.54
C ASP A 93 2.70 18.58 -20.82
N VAL A 94 2.78 18.31 -19.53
CA VAL A 94 4.06 18.37 -18.82
C VAL A 94 4.84 17.09 -19.14
N ILE A 95 6.06 17.25 -19.63
CA ILE A 95 6.92 16.12 -20.01
C ILE A 95 8.05 15.98 -18.98
N LEU A 96 8.08 14.84 -18.32
CA LEU A 96 9.20 14.41 -17.48
C LEU A 96 10.07 13.48 -18.32
N LYS A 97 11.34 13.86 -18.54
CA LYS A 97 12.32 13.06 -19.27
C LYS A 97 13.03 12.12 -18.30
N ASP A 98 13.59 11.03 -18.83
CA ASP A 98 14.25 9.98 -18.04
C ASP A 98 13.37 9.57 -16.83
N ALA A 99 12.12 9.21 -17.11
CA ALA A 99 11.13 8.99 -16.09
C ALA A 99 10.28 7.76 -16.42
N VAL A 100 10.21 6.84 -15.46
CA VAL A 100 9.37 5.64 -15.51
C VAL A 100 8.37 5.69 -14.36
N ILE A 101 7.10 5.47 -14.66
CA ILE A 101 6.02 5.47 -13.68
C ILE A 101 6.20 4.28 -12.72
N TYR A 102 6.10 4.55 -11.43
CA TYR A 102 6.06 3.51 -10.41
C TYR A 102 4.69 3.35 -9.79
N THR A 103 4.21 4.39 -9.14
CA THR A 103 2.94 4.37 -8.43
C THR A 103 2.37 5.77 -8.33
N SER A 104 1.12 5.85 -7.92
CA SER A 104 0.44 7.13 -7.69
C SER A 104 -0.44 7.07 -6.45
N ASN A 105 -0.74 8.23 -5.89
CA ASN A 105 -1.75 8.39 -4.88
C ASN A 105 -2.78 9.43 -5.36
N GLU A 106 -4.02 9.00 -5.55
CA GLU A 106 -5.07 9.85 -6.10
C GLU A 106 -5.52 10.92 -5.09
N LYS A 107 -5.63 10.57 -3.82
CA LYS A 107 -6.10 11.46 -2.76
C LYS A 107 -5.20 12.68 -2.60
N GLN A 108 -3.89 12.48 -2.61
CA GLN A 108 -2.90 13.54 -2.49
C GLN A 108 -2.42 14.08 -3.85
N LYS A 109 -2.92 13.48 -4.94
CA LYS A 109 -2.50 13.80 -6.33
C LYS A 109 -0.99 13.76 -6.50
N LEU A 110 -0.41 12.65 -6.07
CA LEU A 110 1.02 12.39 -6.16
C LEU A 110 1.30 11.35 -7.24
N LEU A 111 2.42 11.52 -7.90
CA LEU A 111 3.02 10.55 -8.81
C LEU A 111 4.43 10.22 -8.33
N CYS A 112 4.71 8.95 -8.09
CA CYS A 112 6.07 8.49 -7.89
C CYS A 112 6.63 7.93 -9.20
N TYR A 113 7.81 8.39 -9.56
CA TYR A 113 8.53 7.90 -10.72
C TYR A 113 10.02 7.74 -10.43
N ARG A 114 10.68 6.92 -11.22
CA ARG A 114 12.13 6.73 -11.18
C ARG A 114 12.77 7.37 -12.42
N SER A 115 13.94 7.97 -12.22
CA SER A 115 14.92 8.22 -13.26
C SER A 115 15.87 7.03 -13.32
N VAL A 116 15.96 6.40 -14.48
CA VAL A 116 16.85 5.25 -14.69
C VAL A 116 18.30 5.72 -14.70
N ASP A 117 18.58 6.79 -15.42
CA ASP A 117 19.94 7.31 -15.61
C ASP A 117 20.50 7.92 -14.32
N ALA A 118 19.67 8.64 -13.55
CA ALA A 118 20.09 9.24 -12.28
C ALA A 118 20.06 8.27 -11.09
N GLY A 119 19.46 7.08 -11.23
CA GLY A 119 19.30 6.13 -10.13
C GLY A 119 18.55 6.71 -8.93
N LYS A 120 17.53 7.54 -9.20
CA LYS A 120 16.75 8.25 -8.17
C LYS A 120 15.26 8.00 -8.34
N TRP A 121 14.54 8.00 -7.23
CA TRP A 121 13.10 8.14 -7.23
C TRP A 121 12.71 9.61 -6.98
N TYR A 122 11.53 9.97 -7.46
CA TYR A 122 10.95 11.30 -7.31
C TYR A 122 9.47 11.20 -6.96
N VAL A 123 9.01 12.05 -6.05
CA VAL A 123 7.58 12.29 -5.82
C VAL A 123 7.22 13.63 -6.44
N TYR A 124 6.30 13.60 -7.40
CA TYR A 124 5.82 14.76 -8.13
C TYR A 124 4.40 15.11 -7.68
N SER A 125 4.18 16.34 -7.26
CA SER A 125 2.85 16.85 -6.97
C SER A 125 2.19 17.31 -8.27
N LEU A 126 1.11 16.62 -8.65
CA LEU A 126 0.32 16.96 -9.83
C LEU A 126 -0.37 18.33 -9.70
N GLU A 127 -0.74 18.71 -8.48
CA GLU A 127 -1.34 20.03 -8.21
C GLU A 127 -0.33 21.17 -8.29
N LYS A 128 0.82 21.00 -7.65
CA LYS A 128 1.89 22.03 -7.63
C LYS A 128 2.68 22.04 -8.93
N GLY A 129 2.60 21.00 -9.75
CA GLY A 129 3.34 20.88 -11.01
C GLY A 129 4.86 20.79 -10.81
N LYS A 130 5.33 20.21 -9.71
CA LYS A 130 6.75 20.11 -9.38
C LYS A 130 7.09 18.88 -8.54
N VAL A 131 8.36 18.49 -8.58
CA VAL A 131 8.92 17.52 -7.64
C VAL A 131 8.88 18.13 -6.23
N ILE A 132 8.41 17.36 -5.26
CA ILE A 132 8.32 17.75 -3.85
C ILE A 132 9.29 16.98 -2.97
N SER A 133 9.70 15.78 -3.40
CA SER A 133 10.70 14.98 -2.71
C SER A 133 11.45 14.07 -3.67
N GLN A 134 12.64 13.65 -3.30
CA GLN A 134 13.47 12.74 -4.08
C GLN A 134 14.43 11.98 -3.18
N GLY A 135 14.89 10.84 -3.64
CA GLY A 135 15.90 10.06 -2.95
C GLY A 135 16.62 9.10 -3.88
N LYS A 136 17.58 8.35 -3.34
CA LYS A 136 18.29 7.33 -4.08
C LYS A 136 17.36 6.14 -4.32
N ALA A 137 17.26 5.68 -5.56
CA ALA A 137 16.55 4.45 -5.89
C ALA A 137 17.46 3.26 -5.53
N GLY A 138 16.88 2.25 -4.89
CA GLY A 138 17.55 0.99 -4.66
C GLY A 138 17.47 0.07 -5.86
N THR A 139 17.86 -1.18 -5.62
CA THR A 139 17.94 -2.23 -6.67
C THR A 139 16.55 -2.74 -7.05
N PHE A 140 15.62 -2.76 -6.11
CA PHE A 140 14.25 -3.24 -6.32
C PHE A 140 13.30 -2.05 -6.33
N ALA A 141 12.70 -1.84 -7.45
CA ALA A 141 11.87 -0.68 -7.74
C ALA A 141 10.43 -0.83 -7.21
N CYS A 142 10.25 -1.24 -5.98
CA CYS A 142 8.93 -1.28 -5.38
C CYS A 142 8.70 -0.03 -4.53
N THR A 143 7.77 0.79 -4.98
CA THR A 143 7.32 1.97 -4.24
C THR A 143 5.82 1.85 -4.04
N ILE A 144 5.40 1.87 -2.79
CA ILE A 144 3.99 1.74 -2.40
C ILE A 144 3.63 2.93 -1.54
N PHE A 145 2.67 3.75 -1.98
CA PHE A 145 2.08 4.76 -1.11
C PHE A 145 1.18 4.14 -0.05
N PHE A 146 1.21 4.68 1.13
CA PHE A 146 0.20 4.39 2.13
C PHE A 146 -1.16 5.00 1.70
N ASP A 147 -2.26 4.47 2.21
CA ASP A 147 -3.63 4.80 1.77
C ASP A 147 -3.95 6.30 1.79
N ASP A 148 -3.33 7.06 2.70
CA ASP A 148 -3.54 8.50 2.82
C ASP A 148 -2.51 9.32 2.02
N GLY A 149 -1.50 8.67 1.43
CA GLY A 149 -0.43 9.30 0.68
C GLY A 149 0.55 10.12 1.52
N THR A 150 0.50 10.02 2.84
CA THR A 150 1.42 10.71 3.75
C THR A 150 2.80 10.09 3.68
N TYR A 151 2.87 8.76 3.65
CA TYR A 151 4.10 7.99 3.58
C TYR A 151 4.15 7.09 2.36
N PHE A 152 5.35 6.66 2.00
CA PHE A 152 5.56 5.60 1.04
C PHE A 152 6.73 4.70 1.45
N LEU A 153 6.60 3.43 1.13
CA LEU A 153 7.67 2.44 1.22
C LEU A 153 8.48 2.49 -0.07
N ASN A 154 9.79 2.55 0.02
CA ASN A 154 10.68 2.42 -1.13
C ASN A 154 11.63 1.24 -0.94
N ASP A 155 11.74 0.42 -1.98
CA ASP A 155 12.63 -0.76 -2.06
C ASP A 155 12.50 -1.77 -0.91
N TYR A 156 11.35 -1.78 -0.24
CA TYR A 156 11.10 -2.63 0.94
C TYR A 156 12.05 -2.41 2.13
N ASN A 157 12.87 -1.37 2.11
CA ASN A 157 13.88 -1.15 3.13
C ASN A 157 13.74 0.15 3.91
N ALA A 158 12.89 1.06 3.48
CA ALA A 158 12.66 2.29 4.21
C ALA A 158 11.30 2.92 3.92
N VAL A 159 10.73 3.56 4.93
CA VAL A 159 9.53 4.39 4.82
C VAL A 159 9.94 5.86 4.80
N TYR A 160 9.36 6.61 3.88
CA TYR A 160 9.63 8.03 3.67
C TYR A 160 8.35 8.85 3.83
N ASP A 161 8.47 10.05 4.37
CA ASP A 161 7.43 11.06 4.26
C ASP A 161 7.33 11.55 2.82
N ALA A 162 6.15 11.49 2.24
CA ALA A 162 5.94 11.80 0.82
C ALA A 162 6.10 13.28 0.49
N ARG A 163 6.03 14.19 1.47
CA ARG A 163 6.09 15.63 1.26
C ARG A 163 7.50 16.19 1.46
N SER A 164 8.19 15.73 2.50
CA SER A 164 9.57 16.18 2.81
C SER A 164 10.62 15.33 2.09
N GLY A 165 10.33 14.06 1.81
CA GLY A 165 11.31 13.09 1.31
C GLY A 165 12.24 12.58 2.40
N GLU A 166 11.98 12.90 3.65
CA GLU A 166 12.76 12.42 4.78
C GLU A 166 12.46 10.94 5.05
N LYS A 167 13.50 10.17 5.34
CA LYS A 167 13.37 8.80 5.81
C LYS A 167 12.87 8.82 7.25
N VAL A 168 11.68 8.25 7.48
CA VAL A 168 11.04 8.21 8.81
C VAL A 168 11.19 6.87 9.49
N LEU A 169 11.48 5.80 8.73
CA LEU A 169 11.73 4.47 9.28
C LEU A 169 12.74 3.74 8.40
N ASP A 170 13.79 3.22 9.03
CA ASP A 170 14.74 2.32 8.40
C ASP A 170 14.32 0.87 8.68
N LEU A 171 14.20 0.07 7.63
CA LEU A 171 13.83 -1.33 7.69
C LEU A 171 15.00 -2.23 7.26
N SER A 172 16.18 -1.66 6.99
CA SER A 172 17.34 -2.38 6.48
C SER A 172 17.89 -3.43 7.46
N ASP A 173 17.68 -3.23 8.76
CA ASP A 173 18.10 -4.16 9.80
C ASP A 173 17.16 -5.38 9.95
N ILE A 174 16.01 -5.35 9.28
CA ILE A 174 15.15 -6.53 9.18
C ILE A 174 15.78 -7.47 8.17
N SER A 175 16.50 -8.45 8.65
CA SER A 175 17.54 -9.25 7.96
C SER A 175 17.10 -10.04 6.72
N THR A 176 15.83 -10.05 6.36
CA THR A 176 15.27 -10.95 5.33
C THR A 176 14.44 -10.29 4.26
N GLY A 177 14.35 -8.98 4.28
CA GLY A 177 13.56 -8.23 3.30
C GLY A 177 12.08 -8.13 3.66
N VAL A 178 11.53 -6.96 3.40
CA VAL A 178 10.11 -6.68 3.57
C VAL A 178 9.37 -7.20 2.34
N TYR A 179 8.33 -8.00 2.54
CA TYR A 179 7.48 -8.52 1.46
C TYR A 179 6.25 -7.66 1.19
N GLY A 180 5.85 -6.83 2.13
CA GLY A 180 4.72 -5.95 1.91
C GLY A 180 4.45 -5.01 3.07
N VAL A 181 3.69 -3.98 2.76
CA VAL A 181 3.12 -3.06 3.75
C VAL A 181 1.61 -3.09 3.58
N TYR A 182 0.93 -3.26 4.69
CA TYR A 182 -0.52 -3.21 4.76
C TYR A 182 -0.94 -1.98 5.54
N THR A 183 -1.82 -1.19 4.95
CA THR A 183 -2.41 -0.03 5.58
C THR A 183 -3.92 -0.13 5.54
N ASN A 184 -4.59 0.49 6.50
CA ASN A 184 -6.03 0.60 6.52
C ASN A 184 -6.41 1.93 7.15
N LYS A 185 -7.28 2.70 6.48
CA LYS A 185 -7.72 4.03 6.96
C LYS A 185 -8.51 3.99 8.27
N LYS A 186 -9.04 2.83 8.64
CA LYS A 186 -9.86 2.65 9.86
C LYS A 186 -9.05 2.49 11.12
N ILE A 187 -7.76 2.19 11.00
CA ILE A 187 -6.87 1.95 12.14
C ILE A 187 -5.67 2.92 12.12
N PRO A 188 -5.15 3.31 13.29
CA PRO A 188 -4.01 4.22 13.39
C PRO A 188 -2.66 3.56 13.14
N TYR A 189 -2.66 2.34 12.64
CA TYR A 189 -1.46 1.52 12.45
C TYR A 189 -1.25 1.15 10.98
N PHE A 190 -0.01 0.81 10.65
CA PHE A 190 0.34 0.05 9.45
C PHE A 190 1.16 -1.18 9.84
N VAL A 191 1.14 -2.17 8.98
CA VAL A 191 1.83 -3.44 9.19
C VAL A 191 2.91 -3.58 8.15
N VAL A 192 4.14 -3.82 8.59
CA VAL A 192 5.24 -4.22 7.71
C VAL A 192 5.38 -5.74 7.86
N TRP A 193 5.14 -6.45 6.78
CA TRP A 193 5.23 -7.89 6.73
C TRP A 193 6.56 -8.32 6.11
N TYR A 194 7.20 -9.27 6.74
CA TYR A 194 8.41 -9.90 6.22
C TYR A 194 8.42 -11.39 6.53
N GLN A 195 9.15 -12.12 5.72
CA GLN A 195 9.36 -13.55 5.90
C GLN A 195 10.78 -13.76 6.43
N SER A 196 10.90 -14.32 7.63
CA SER A 196 12.18 -14.79 8.16
C SER A 196 12.39 -16.23 7.74
N GLY A 197 13.53 -16.56 7.21
CA GLY A 197 13.91 -17.95 6.97
C GLY A 197 14.76 -18.15 5.72
N GLU A 198 15.62 -19.14 5.79
CA GLU A 198 16.37 -19.64 4.64
C GLU A 198 15.44 -20.57 3.84
N SER A 199 15.41 -20.39 2.53
CA SER A 199 14.86 -21.42 1.66
C SER A 199 15.83 -22.59 1.62
N ASP A 200 15.35 -23.80 1.88
CA ASP A 200 16.17 -25.00 1.68
C ASP A 200 16.49 -25.17 0.18
N ALA A 201 17.41 -26.08 -0.12
CA ALA A 201 17.85 -26.37 -1.49
C ALA A 201 16.69 -26.81 -2.42
N ASN A 202 15.52 -27.12 -1.87
CA ASN A 202 14.30 -27.54 -2.59
C ASN A 202 13.29 -26.38 -2.71
N GLY A 203 13.64 -25.16 -2.30
CA GLY A 203 12.76 -23.99 -2.36
C GLY A 203 11.68 -23.99 -1.27
N LYS A 204 11.74 -24.88 -0.28
CA LYS A 204 10.80 -24.91 0.83
C LYS A 204 11.28 -23.93 1.90
N SER A 205 10.57 -22.83 2.03
CA SER A 205 10.84 -21.84 3.07
C SER A 205 10.42 -22.39 4.44
N SER A 206 11.38 -22.52 5.35
CA SER A 206 11.12 -22.86 6.76
C SER A 206 10.83 -21.62 7.62
N GLY A 207 10.70 -20.48 7.01
CA GLY A 207 10.56 -19.20 7.70
C GLY A 207 9.19 -18.97 8.30
N SER A 208 9.19 -18.35 9.47
CA SER A 208 7.97 -17.82 10.05
C SER A 208 7.58 -16.50 9.39
N ASN A 209 6.34 -16.37 9.00
CA ASN A 209 5.77 -15.09 8.59
C ASN A 209 5.64 -14.19 9.83
N MET A 210 6.37 -13.11 9.85
CA MET A 210 6.34 -12.13 10.94
C MET A 210 5.88 -10.79 10.39
N ALA A 211 5.11 -10.06 11.17
CA ALA A 211 4.80 -8.68 10.86
C ALA A 211 5.04 -7.78 12.06
N TYR A 212 5.47 -6.56 11.81
CA TYR A 212 5.55 -5.50 12.80
C TYR A 212 4.45 -4.49 12.59
N LEU A 213 3.81 -4.13 13.69
CA LEU A 213 2.79 -3.10 13.75
C LEU A 213 3.44 -1.78 14.17
N TYR A 214 3.28 -0.76 13.35
CA TYR A 214 3.80 0.59 13.58
C TYR A 214 2.66 1.59 13.73
N ASN A 215 2.87 2.61 14.55
CA ASN A 215 1.94 3.72 14.67
C ASN A 215 2.09 4.66 13.45
N LYS A 216 0.99 5.04 12.80
CA LYS A 216 1.01 5.97 11.66
C LYS A 216 1.50 7.38 12.00
N LYS A 217 1.35 7.80 13.25
CA LYS A 217 1.81 9.13 13.71
C LYS A 217 3.25 9.11 14.20
N HIS A 218 3.71 7.96 14.65
CA HIS A 218 5.05 7.71 15.20
C HIS A 218 5.60 6.44 14.54
N PRO A 219 5.97 6.52 13.23
CA PRO A 219 6.38 5.34 12.47
C PRO A 219 7.70 4.73 12.93
N GLU A 220 8.46 5.43 13.78
CA GLU A 220 9.67 4.94 14.44
C GLU A 220 9.39 3.94 15.59
N GLU A 221 8.14 3.84 16.02
CA GLU A 221 7.75 3.00 17.16
C GLU A 221 7.12 1.68 16.69
N ILE A 222 7.71 0.56 17.10
CA ILE A 222 7.09 -0.75 16.99
C ILE A 222 6.08 -0.91 18.13
N VAL A 223 4.82 -1.00 17.77
CA VAL A 223 3.72 -1.18 18.73
C VAL A 223 3.59 -2.64 19.15
N ALA A 224 3.74 -3.55 18.20
CA ALA A 224 3.65 -4.99 18.44
C ALA A 224 4.32 -5.79 17.31
N SER A 225 4.70 -7.03 17.63
CA SER A 225 5.04 -8.06 16.64
C SER A 225 3.89 -9.05 16.51
N ILE A 226 3.62 -9.48 15.29
CA ILE A 226 2.50 -10.36 14.95
C ILE A 226 3.09 -11.59 14.25
N PRO A 227 3.27 -12.71 14.97
CA PRO A 227 3.75 -13.94 14.36
C PRO A 227 2.66 -14.55 13.45
N ASN A 228 3.11 -15.34 12.48
CA ASN A 228 2.23 -16.07 11.57
C ASN A 228 1.22 -15.17 10.84
N PHE A 229 1.65 -13.96 10.52
CA PHE A 229 0.82 -12.99 9.80
C PHE A 229 0.51 -13.47 8.38
N VAL A 230 -0.74 -13.34 7.97
CA VAL A 230 -1.22 -13.70 6.62
C VAL A 230 -1.64 -12.47 5.85
N ALA A 231 -2.50 -11.64 6.44
CA ALA A 231 -3.07 -10.47 5.78
C ALA A 231 -3.70 -9.49 6.76
N MET A 232 -4.07 -8.32 6.25
CA MET A 232 -4.97 -7.38 6.91
C MET A 232 -6.33 -7.41 6.22
N ALA A 233 -7.40 -7.57 7.00
CA ALA A 233 -8.77 -7.54 6.50
C ALA A 233 -9.25 -6.10 6.23
N GLU A 234 -10.32 -5.95 5.44
CA GLU A 234 -10.94 -4.64 5.12
C GLU A 234 -11.37 -3.82 6.36
N ASP A 235 -11.72 -4.49 7.45
CA ASP A 235 -12.10 -3.83 8.70
C ASP A 235 -10.90 -3.41 9.57
N GLY A 236 -9.69 -3.70 9.11
CA GLY A 236 -8.45 -3.41 9.82
C GLY A 236 -8.00 -4.49 10.80
N SER A 237 -8.73 -5.62 10.88
CA SER A 237 -8.28 -6.78 11.66
C SER A 237 -7.10 -7.45 10.99
N VAL A 238 -6.22 -8.05 11.78
CA VAL A 238 -5.16 -8.93 11.28
C VAL A 238 -5.64 -10.36 11.17
N ILE A 239 -5.16 -11.07 10.16
CA ILE A 239 -5.37 -12.49 9.97
C ILE A 239 -4.04 -13.19 10.22
N THR A 240 -4.05 -14.15 11.13
CA THR A 240 -2.91 -15.01 11.47
C THR A 240 -3.30 -16.47 11.33
N PHE A 241 -2.33 -17.37 11.31
CA PHE A 241 -2.60 -18.82 11.38
C PHE A 241 -1.85 -19.46 12.54
N ASP A 242 -2.33 -20.58 13.04
CA ASP A 242 -1.60 -21.42 14.00
C ASP A 242 -0.90 -22.61 13.32
N GLY A 243 -0.22 -23.44 14.13
CA GLY A 243 0.46 -24.64 13.62
C GLY A 243 -0.46 -25.68 12.99
N ASP A 244 -1.75 -25.62 13.28
CA ASP A 244 -2.79 -26.52 12.76
C ASP A 244 -3.51 -25.94 11.52
N HIS A 245 -2.96 -24.86 10.95
CA HIS A 245 -3.52 -24.12 9.81
C HIS A 245 -4.91 -23.50 10.05
N THR A 246 -5.28 -23.29 11.31
CA THR A 246 -6.49 -22.54 11.66
C THR A 246 -6.24 -21.04 11.50
N LEU A 247 -7.15 -20.36 10.80
CA LEU A 247 -7.08 -18.91 10.62
C LEU A 247 -7.80 -18.19 11.75
N TYR A 248 -7.10 -17.25 12.35
CA TYR A 248 -7.63 -16.34 13.36
C TYR A 248 -7.76 -14.94 12.80
N LYS A 249 -8.86 -14.29 13.10
CA LYS A 249 -9.09 -12.88 12.78
C LYS A 249 -9.12 -12.09 14.07
N THR A 250 -8.10 -11.27 14.28
CA THR A 250 -7.92 -10.46 15.49
C THR A 250 -8.09 -8.98 15.19
N PRO A 251 -9.08 -8.29 15.79
CA PRO A 251 -9.24 -6.86 15.60
C PRO A 251 -8.08 -6.09 16.23
N LEU A 252 -7.62 -5.05 15.53
CA LEU A 252 -6.68 -4.09 16.09
C LEU A 252 -7.44 -2.89 16.64
N TYR A 253 -7.17 -2.58 17.89
CA TYR A 253 -7.81 -1.47 18.60
C TYR A 253 -6.80 -0.33 18.79
N SER A 254 -7.27 0.90 18.70
CA SER A 254 -6.53 2.05 19.20
C SER A 254 -6.37 1.96 20.73
N GLU A 255 -5.39 2.64 21.29
CA GLU A 255 -5.19 2.72 22.74
C GLU A 255 -6.48 3.14 23.47
N LYS A 256 -7.18 4.15 22.95
CA LYS A 256 -8.46 4.62 23.50
C LYS A 256 -9.53 3.52 23.51
N GLU A 257 -9.61 2.73 22.46
CA GLU A 257 -10.57 1.61 22.37
C GLU A 257 -10.18 0.46 23.31
N LEU A 258 -8.87 0.17 23.44
CA LEU A 258 -8.38 -0.83 24.40
C LEU A 258 -8.69 -0.42 25.83
N LEU A 259 -8.43 0.83 26.19
CA LEU A 259 -8.78 1.38 27.52
C LEU A 259 -10.28 1.30 27.78
N LYS A 260 -11.11 1.68 26.81
CA LYS A 260 -12.57 1.58 26.93
C LYS A 260 -13.00 0.13 27.15
N LYS A 261 -12.53 -0.81 26.34
CA LYS A 261 -12.86 -2.25 26.48
C LYS A 261 -12.33 -2.83 27.79
N GLY A 262 -11.12 -2.46 28.19
CA GLY A 262 -10.57 -2.84 29.49
C GLY A 262 -11.42 -2.37 30.64
N ASN A 263 -11.85 -1.11 30.64
CA ASN A 263 -12.73 -0.55 31.65
C ASN A 263 -14.13 -1.21 31.67
N GLU A 264 -14.66 -1.54 30.47
CA GLU A 264 -15.93 -2.30 30.37
C GLU A 264 -15.77 -3.71 30.94
N PHE A 265 -14.65 -4.38 30.65
CA PHE A 265 -14.37 -5.73 31.15
C PHE A 265 -14.24 -5.79 32.67
N VAL A 266 -13.52 -4.82 33.26
CA VAL A 266 -13.34 -4.76 34.73
C VAL A 266 -14.51 -4.12 35.46
N LYS A 267 -15.51 -3.60 34.75
CA LYS A 267 -16.66 -2.96 35.34
C LYS A 267 -17.43 -3.95 36.23
N GLY A 268 -17.49 -3.62 37.52
CA GLY A 268 -18.11 -4.48 38.53
C GLY A 268 -17.22 -5.58 39.11
N MET A 269 -15.99 -5.75 38.59
CA MET A 269 -15.02 -6.62 39.24
C MET A 269 -14.49 -5.98 40.51
N LYS A 270 -14.53 -6.73 41.61
CA LYS A 270 -13.89 -6.32 42.88
C LYS A 270 -12.66 -7.19 43.06
N LEU A 271 -11.48 -6.57 43.09
CA LEU A 271 -10.26 -7.27 43.47
C LEU A 271 -10.31 -7.70 44.90
N THR A 272 -9.94 -8.94 45.21
CA THR A 272 -9.74 -9.41 46.57
C THR A 272 -8.59 -8.66 47.23
N LYS A 273 -8.50 -8.74 48.59
CA LYS A 273 -7.39 -8.13 49.31
C LYS A 273 -6.03 -8.66 48.80
N ASP A 274 -5.90 -9.97 48.62
CA ASP A 274 -4.70 -10.63 48.15
C ASP A 274 -4.32 -10.18 46.71
N GLN A 275 -5.32 -9.99 45.84
CA GLN A 275 -5.06 -9.46 44.47
C GLN A 275 -4.58 -8.01 44.51
N LYS A 276 -5.15 -7.18 45.37
CA LYS A 276 -4.70 -5.80 45.58
C LYS A 276 -3.25 -5.75 46.09
N GLU A 277 -2.92 -6.58 47.07
CA GLU A 277 -1.56 -6.69 47.60
C GLU A 277 -0.60 -7.19 46.55
N LYS A 278 -0.96 -8.24 45.79
CA LYS A 278 -0.12 -8.79 44.70
C LYS A 278 0.23 -7.78 43.64
N TYR A 279 -0.68 -6.89 43.28
CA TYR A 279 -0.50 -5.87 42.25
C TYR A 279 -0.17 -4.49 42.83
N HIS A 280 0.17 -4.40 44.11
CA HIS A 280 0.49 -3.15 44.81
C HIS A 280 -0.58 -2.06 44.68
N LEU A 281 -1.83 -2.46 44.54
CA LEU A 281 -2.97 -1.54 44.44
C LEU A 281 -3.49 -1.22 45.84
N PHE A 282 -2.83 -0.27 46.49
CA PHE A 282 -3.26 0.25 47.77
C PHE A 282 -4.37 1.27 47.57
N THR A 283 -5.52 1.02 48.15
CA THR A 283 -6.53 2.07 48.34
C THR A 283 -6.14 2.84 49.59
N GLU A 284 -5.82 4.13 49.44
CA GLU A 284 -5.87 5.05 50.59
C GLU A 284 -7.30 5.11 51.19
#